data_03046c273d2bccc7ce91a9171040a4cb
#
_entry.id   03046c273d2bccc7ce91a9171040a4cb
#
_cell.length_a   1.000
_cell.length_b   1.000
_cell.length_c   1.000
_cell.angle_alpha   90.00
_cell.angle_beta   90.00
_cell.angle_gamma   90.00
#
_symmetry.space_group_name_H-M   'P 1'
#
loop_
_entity.id
_entity.type
_entity.pdbx_description
1 polymer ?
#
loop_
_entity_poly.entity_id
_entity_poly.type
_entity_poly.pdbx_seq_one_letter_code
_entity_poly.pdbx_strand_id
1 'polypeptide(L)'
;MKPVNLRFYRDSLYIALLDCDGFSIQGEGERFPAGQFTPDYLAPEFQRIGQVPGEQEEAQDRFSLAVIIFQLLNHGIHPFSGRSISAKVPDDLPGRIAAGCYAYGINAAKSSVPVPGSTHHLLPVGLRKLFDRAFSDSAARRPSADEWAQELRPYALRSTQKLFFVIKNTSISPGCRVWSARGKNKLLRESNRQSSVSKRKPFARGLRR
;
A
#
# COMPACT_ATOMS: atom_id res chain seq x y z
N MET A 1 4.53 5.39 -12.34
CA MET A 1 3.16 5.25 -11.75
C MET A 1 3.15 5.69 -10.29
N LYS A 2 2.07 6.32 -9.75
CA LYS A 2 1.94 6.73 -8.33
C LYS A 2 0.48 6.59 -7.86
N PRO A 3 0.21 6.37 -6.54
CA PRO A 3 -1.16 6.09 -6.04
C PRO A 3 -2.20 7.16 -6.34
N VAL A 4 -1.82 8.43 -6.34
CA VAL A 4 -2.77 9.53 -6.63
C VAL A 4 -3.34 9.49 -8.05
N ASN A 5 -2.64 8.82 -8.97
CA ASN A 5 -3.07 8.63 -10.36
C ASN A 5 -3.88 7.34 -10.56
N LEU A 6 -4.26 6.66 -9.47
CA LEU A 6 -5.08 5.46 -9.50
C LEU A 6 -6.45 5.76 -8.93
N ARG A 7 -7.51 5.39 -9.64
CA ARG A 7 -8.89 5.41 -9.15
C ARG A 7 -9.47 4.02 -9.18
N PHE A 8 -10.00 3.60 -8.06
CA PHE A 8 -10.67 2.32 -7.91
C PHE A 8 -12.19 2.53 -7.85
N TYR A 9 -12.89 1.88 -8.76
CA TYR A 9 -14.36 1.87 -8.82
C TYR A 9 -14.89 0.63 -8.12
N ARG A 10 -15.48 0.84 -6.94
CA ARG A 10 -15.89 -0.25 -6.05
C ARG A 10 -16.88 -1.22 -6.68
N ASP A 11 -17.87 -0.69 -7.38
CA ASP A 11 -18.98 -1.49 -7.88
C ASP A 11 -18.60 -2.36 -9.07
N SER A 12 -17.76 -1.84 -9.94
CA SER A 12 -17.26 -2.54 -11.13
C SER A 12 -15.93 -3.26 -10.91
N LEU A 13 -15.23 -2.97 -9.81
CA LEU A 13 -13.86 -3.44 -9.52
C LEU A 13 -12.81 -3.01 -10.55
N TYR A 14 -13.12 -1.99 -11.36
CA TYR A 14 -12.15 -1.43 -12.31
C TYR A 14 -11.19 -0.46 -11.64
N ILE A 15 -9.98 -0.39 -12.19
CA ILE A 15 -8.97 0.61 -11.87
C ILE A 15 -8.83 1.51 -13.10
N ALA A 16 -8.97 2.82 -12.90
CA ALA A 16 -8.61 3.81 -13.90
C ALA A 16 -7.23 4.41 -13.59
N LEU A 17 -6.42 4.52 -14.61
CA LEU A 17 -5.17 5.26 -14.59
C LEU A 17 -5.47 6.69 -15.02
N LEU A 18 -5.04 7.66 -14.23
CA LEU A 18 -5.17 9.08 -14.49
C LEU A 18 -3.81 9.66 -14.86
N ASP A 19 -3.80 10.90 -15.38
CA ASP A 19 -2.56 11.62 -15.69
C ASP A 19 -1.69 10.86 -16.70
N CYS A 20 -2.33 10.47 -17.82
CA CYS A 20 -1.71 9.63 -18.84
C CYS A 20 -0.65 10.38 -19.69
N ASP A 21 -0.55 11.70 -19.54
CA ASP A 21 0.42 12.55 -20.25
C ASP A 21 1.88 12.14 -19.95
N GLY A 22 2.10 11.51 -18.79
CA GLY A 22 3.40 10.98 -18.40
C GLY A 22 3.63 9.52 -18.78
N PHE A 23 2.78 8.91 -19.59
CA PHE A 23 2.97 7.52 -20.03
C PHE A 23 3.98 7.44 -21.17
N SER A 24 4.82 6.41 -21.13
CA SER A 24 5.60 6.03 -22.30
C SER A 24 4.71 5.22 -23.24
N ILE A 25 4.68 5.62 -24.49
CA ILE A 25 3.84 4.99 -25.52
C ILE A 25 4.72 4.59 -26.71
N GLN A 26 4.56 3.34 -27.16
CA GLN A 26 5.15 2.88 -28.39
C GLN A 26 4.16 3.12 -29.55
N GLY A 27 4.50 4.04 -30.44
CA GLY A 27 3.78 4.25 -31.68
C GLY A 27 4.34 3.41 -32.84
N GLU A 28 3.81 3.60 -34.05
CA GLU A 28 4.31 2.98 -35.28
C GLU A 28 5.65 3.61 -35.67
N GLY A 29 6.76 2.93 -35.36
CA GLY A 29 8.11 3.37 -35.70
C GLY A 29 8.71 4.45 -34.81
N GLU A 30 7.97 4.96 -33.84
CA GLU A 30 8.42 5.99 -32.89
C GLU A 30 8.01 5.66 -31.48
N ARG A 31 8.87 6.00 -30.49
CA ARG A 31 8.58 5.88 -29.07
C ARG A 31 8.47 7.26 -28.45
N PHE A 32 7.40 7.48 -27.73
CA PHE A 32 7.16 8.67 -26.90
C PHE A 32 7.53 8.32 -25.46
N PRO A 33 8.69 8.75 -24.96
CA PRO A 33 9.16 8.39 -23.61
C PRO A 33 8.36 9.10 -22.53
N ALA A 34 8.32 8.53 -21.32
CA ALA A 34 7.79 9.20 -20.16
C ALA A 34 8.72 10.37 -19.75
N GLY A 35 8.20 11.59 -19.78
CA GLY A 35 8.99 12.81 -19.52
C GLY A 35 9.11 13.19 -18.05
N GLN A 36 8.30 12.61 -17.15
CA GLN A 36 8.22 13.03 -15.75
C GLN A 36 8.17 11.83 -14.80
N PHE A 37 8.95 11.92 -13.74
CA PHE A 37 9.00 10.89 -12.68
C PHE A 37 8.81 11.54 -11.30
N THR A 38 8.13 10.80 -10.41
CA THR A 38 8.02 11.20 -9.00
C THR A 38 9.15 10.50 -8.22
N PRO A 39 10.05 11.23 -7.55
CA PRO A 39 11.24 10.65 -6.91
C PRO A 39 10.94 9.48 -5.96
N ASP A 40 9.86 9.55 -5.19
CA ASP A 40 9.48 8.49 -4.25
C ASP A 40 9.09 7.15 -4.93
N TYR A 41 8.83 7.17 -6.24
CA TYR A 41 8.48 6.00 -7.04
C TYR A 41 9.52 5.69 -8.12
N LEU A 42 10.63 6.42 -8.12
CA LEU A 42 11.74 6.20 -9.04
C LEU A 42 12.67 5.11 -8.48
N ALA A 43 13.07 4.17 -9.31
CA ALA A 43 13.92 3.06 -8.91
C ALA A 43 15.34 3.52 -8.51
N PRO A 44 16.05 2.77 -7.65
CA PRO A 44 17.35 3.17 -7.12
C PRO A 44 18.37 3.57 -8.18
N GLU A 45 18.44 2.84 -9.29
CA GLU A 45 19.38 3.05 -10.40
C GLU A 45 19.17 4.38 -11.11
N PHE A 46 17.95 4.94 -11.06
CA PHE A 46 17.60 6.17 -11.73
C PHE A 46 17.57 7.40 -10.81
N GLN A 47 17.68 7.22 -9.50
CA GLN A 47 17.61 8.32 -8.51
C GLN A 47 18.66 9.41 -8.75
N ARG A 48 19.85 9.02 -9.20
CA ARG A 48 20.95 9.98 -9.47
C ARG A 48 20.84 10.64 -10.82
N ILE A 49 20.27 9.93 -11.81
CA ILE A 49 20.21 10.39 -13.20
C ILE A 49 18.98 11.26 -13.40
N GLY A 50 17.88 11.00 -12.66
CA GLY A 50 16.60 11.67 -12.79
C GLY A 50 15.88 11.39 -14.13
N GLN A 51 16.36 10.41 -14.88
CA GLN A 51 15.81 9.99 -16.16
C GLN A 51 15.78 8.46 -16.24
N VAL A 52 14.88 7.91 -17.04
CA VAL A 52 14.77 6.48 -17.30
C VAL A 52 14.99 6.25 -18.79
N PRO A 53 16.02 5.50 -19.20
CA PRO A 53 16.19 5.10 -20.60
C PRO A 53 15.00 4.27 -21.09
N GLY A 54 14.59 4.43 -22.35
CA GLY A 54 13.40 3.79 -22.89
C GLY A 54 13.37 2.27 -22.74
N GLU A 55 14.53 1.61 -22.93
CA GLU A 55 14.67 0.17 -22.74
C GLU A 55 14.56 -0.30 -21.28
N GLN A 56 14.61 0.63 -20.31
CA GLN A 56 14.53 0.32 -18.88
C GLN A 56 13.23 0.77 -18.22
N GLU A 57 12.31 1.37 -18.99
CA GLU A 57 11.03 1.86 -18.47
C GLU A 57 10.17 0.72 -17.88
N GLU A 58 10.18 -0.47 -18.49
CA GLU A 58 9.47 -1.61 -17.90
C GLU A 58 10.02 -2.00 -16.54
N ALA A 59 11.34 -2.02 -16.36
CA ALA A 59 11.97 -2.31 -15.07
C ALA A 59 11.64 -1.23 -14.03
N GLN A 60 11.56 0.03 -14.45
CA GLN A 60 11.08 1.14 -13.63
C GLN A 60 9.61 0.96 -13.22
N ASP A 61 8.75 0.59 -14.16
CA ASP A 61 7.32 0.37 -13.87
C ASP A 61 7.09 -0.82 -12.93
N ARG A 62 7.89 -1.88 -13.06
CA ARG A 62 7.87 -3.01 -12.11
C ARG A 62 8.25 -2.59 -10.69
N PHE A 63 9.19 -1.65 -10.54
CA PHE A 63 9.52 -1.06 -9.24
C PHE A 63 8.35 -0.24 -8.68
N SER A 64 7.80 0.68 -9.47
CA SER A 64 6.67 1.52 -9.05
C SER A 64 5.45 0.68 -8.67
N LEU A 65 5.14 -0.36 -9.45
CA LEU A 65 4.05 -1.30 -9.16
C LEU A 65 4.26 -2.00 -7.82
N ALA A 66 5.47 -2.47 -7.55
CA ALA A 66 5.80 -3.11 -6.28
C ALA A 66 5.63 -2.15 -5.09
N VAL A 67 6.04 -0.88 -5.23
CA VAL A 67 5.83 0.16 -4.20
C VAL A 67 4.34 0.35 -3.92
N ILE A 68 3.51 0.44 -4.96
CA ILE A 68 2.06 0.61 -4.82
C ILE A 68 1.43 -0.61 -4.13
N ILE A 69 1.77 -1.82 -4.56
CA ILE A 69 1.26 -3.05 -3.94
C ILE A 69 1.68 -3.12 -2.46
N PHE A 70 2.93 -2.77 -2.15
CA PHE A 70 3.42 -2.73 -0.78
C PHE A 70 2.62 -1.75 0.07
N GLN A 71 2.39 -0.53 -0.40
CA GLN A 71 1.60 0.47 0.31
C GLN A 71 0.15 0.02 0.52
N LEU A 72 -0.48 -0.60 -0.47
CA LEU A 72 -1.84 -1.14 -0.36
C LEU A 72 -1.94 -2.23 0.71
N LEU A 73 -0.94 -3.11 0.80
CA LEU A 73 -0.93 -4.23 1.75
C LEU A 73 -0.37 -3.86 3.13
N ASN A 74 0.27 -2.70 3.26
CA ASN A 74 0.97 -2.26 4.47
C ASN A 74 0.55 -0.85 4.93
N HIS A 75 -0.76 -0.57 4.90
CA HIS A 75 -1.40 0.64 5.45
C HIS A 75 -0.85 1.97 4.91
N GLY A 76 -0.44 2.02 3.65
CA GLY A 76 0.15 3.20 3.03
C GLY A 76 1.63 3.44 3.36
N ILE A 77 2.24 2.60 4.18
CA ILE A 77 3.66 2.69 4.51
C ILE A 77 4.49 2.43 3.25
N HIS A 78 5.46 3.31 2.98
CA HIS A 78 6.38 3.13 1.86
C HIS A 78 7.46 2.08 2.20
N PRO A 79 7.89 1.20 1.26
CA PRO A 79 8.86 0.13 1.54
C PRO A 79 10.22 0.63 2.06
N PHE A 80 10.61 1.85 1.74
CA PHE A 80 11.84 2.47 2.23
C PHE A 80 11.64 3.39 3.45
N SER A 81 10.41 3.48 4.01
CA SER A 81 10.10 4.20 5.25
C SER A 81 10.38 3.34 6.48
N GLY A 82 11.62 2.90 6.64
CA GLY A 82 12.08 2.22 7.85
C GLY A 82 12.57 3.22 8.92
N ARG A 83 12.62 2.76 10.18
CA ARG A 83 13.31 3.49 11.24
C ARG A 83 14.82 3.25 11.09
N SER A 84 15.59 4.31 10.94
CA SER A 84 17.05 4.25 10.85
C SER A 84 17.66 3.77 12.18
N ILE A 85 18.62 2.87 12.11
CA ILE A 85 19.45 2.43 13.23
C ILE A 85 20.93 2.69 12.97
N SER A 86 21.24 3.38 11.88
CA SER A 86 22.58 3.79 11.49
C SER A 86 22.53 5.25 10.99
N ALA A 87 23.51 6.05 11.40
CA ALA A 87 23.66 7.43 10.92
C ALA A 87 23.95 7.54 9.40
N LYS A 88 24.22 6.42 8.74
CA LYS A 88 24.49 6.39 7.28
C LYS A 88 23.20 6.31 6.44
N VAL A 89 22.03 6.16 7.06
CA VAL A 89 20.74 6.11 6.35
C VAL A 89 20.30 7.54 6.05
N PRO A 90 20.03 7.91 4.78
CA PRO A 90 19.53 9.22 4.42
C PRO A 90 18.21 9.56 5.11
N ASP A 91 17.96 10.85 5.35
CA ASP A 91 16.75 11.31 6.00
C ASP A 91 15.57 11.36 5.02
N ASP A 92 15.83 11.72 3.77
CA ASP A 92 14.82 11.81 2.72
C ASP A 92 14.54 10.44 2.06
N LEU A 93 13.35 10.29 1.52
CA LEU A 93 12.89 9.03 0.93
C LEU A 93 13.64 8.68 -0.37
N PRO A 94 13.88 9.61 -1.32
CA PRO A 94 14.68 9.34 -2.51
C PRO A 94 16.09 8.86 -2.17
N GLY A 95 16.75 9.49 -1.20
CA GLY A 95 18.06 9.07 -0.73
C GLY A 95 18.06 7.65 -0.14
N ARG A 96 17.01 7.28 0.62
CA ARG A 96 16.83 5.92 1.15
C ARG A 96 16.62 4.90 0.04
N ILE A 97 15.89 5.25 -1.00
CA ILE A 97 15.71 4.40 -2.18
C ILE A 97 17.06 4.20 -2.87
N ALA A 98 17.79 5.29 -3.15
CA ALA A 98 19.09 5.24 -3.79
C ALA A 98 20.13 4.42 -3.00
N ALA A 99 20.05 4.45 -1.67
CA ALA A 99 20.92 3.69 -0.76
C ALA A 99 20.44 2.24 -0.52
N GLY A 100 19.31 1.81 -1.11
CA GLY A 100 18.78 0.46 -0.93
C GLY A 100 18.31 0.15 0.50
N CYS A 101 17.83 1.15 1.25
CA CYS A 101 17.45 1.02 2.66
C CYS A 101 16.09 0.33 2.86
N TYR A 102 15.83 -0.77 2.14
CA TYR A 102 14.61 -1.57 2.30
C TYR A 102 14.63 -2.31 3.65
N ALA A 103 13.68 -1.96 4.54
CA ALA A 103 13.67 -2.40 5.93
C ALA A 103 12.86 -3.68 6.20
N TYR A 104 12.06 -4.13 5.24
CA TYR A 104 11.02 -5.16 5.44
C TYR A 104 11.40 -6.53 4.85
N GLY A 105 12.57 -6.64 4.25
CA GLY A 105 13.03 -7.87 3.62
C GLY A 105 13.14 -9.05 4.58
N ILE A 106 13.02 -10.27 4.06
CA ILE A 106 13.28 -11.50 4.82
C ILE A 106 14.72 -11.49 5.33
N ASN A 107 15.65 -10.96 4.50
CA ASN A 107 17.06 -10.73 4.82
C ASN A 107 17.35 -9.23 4.80
N ALA A 108 16.55 -8.43 5.48
CA ALA A 108 16.67 -6.97 5.45
C ALA A 108 18.07 -6.49 5.88
N ALA A 109 18.51 -5.38 5.27
CA ALA A 109 19.73 -4.71 5.66
C ALA A 109 19.67 -4.26 7.12
N LYS A 110 20.76 -4.45 7.86
CA LYS A 110 20.85 -4.10 9.30
C LYS A 110 20.82 -2.59 9.59
N SER A 111 20.68 -1.74 8.57
CA SER A 111 20.70 -0.26 8.72
C SER A 111 19.35 0.35 9.03
N SER A 112 18.27 -0.36 8.73
CA SER A 112 16.90 0.09 8.95
C SER A 112 16.02 -1.04 9.47
N VAL A 113 15.05 -0.72 10.31
CA VAL A 113 14.06 -1.67 10.83
C VAL A 113 12.66 -1.22 10.47
N PRO A 114 11.68 -2.14 10.37
CA PRO A 114 10.30 -1.80 10.10
C PRO A 114 9.76 -0.76 11.07
N VAL A 115 8.90 0.15 10.57
CA VAL A 115 8.19 1.08 11.46
C VAL A 115 7.16 0.33 12.30
N PRO A 116 6.87 0.80 13.53
CA PRO A 116 5.76 0.28 14.33
C PRO A 116 4.44 0.40 13.54
N GLY A 117 3.61 -0.62 13.60
CA GLY A 117 2.34 -0.66 12.85
C GLY A 117 2.45 -1.28 11.45
N SER A 118 3.65 -1.61 10.97
CA SER A 118 3.80 -2.42 9.77
C SER A 118 3.26 -3.83 9.97
N THR A 119 2.49 -4.29 9.01
CA THR A 119 1.95 -5.67 8.98
C THR A 119 2.65 -6.56 7.96
N HIS A 120 3.74 -6.09 7.34
CA HIS A 120 4.48 -6.82 6.32
C HIS A 120 4.93 -8.23 6.78
N HIS A 121 5.34 -8.38 8.03
CA HIS A 121 5.78 -9.65 8.60
C HIS A 121 4.66 -10.72 8.66
N LEU A 122 3.39 -10.29 8.58
CA LEU A 122 2.22 -11.16 8.56
C LEU A 122 1.83 -11.60 7.14
N LEU A 123 2.41 -10.98 6.11
CA LEU A 123 2.15 -11.38 4.73
C LEU A 123 2.69 -12.79 4.46
N PRO A 124 2.02 -13.56 3.60
CA PRO A 124 2.51 -14.85 3.13
C PRO A 124 3.96 -14.77 2.62
N VAL A 125 4.70 -15.85 2.84
CA VAL A 125 6.13 -15.90 2.45
C VAL A 125 6.34 -15.66 0.97
N GLY A 126 5.43 -16.14 0.10
CA GLY A 126 5.46 -15.88 -1.33
C GLY A 126 5.45 -14.39 -1.65
N LEU A 127 4.49 -13.64 -1.09
CA LEU A 127 4.42 -12.18 -1.26
C LEU A 127 5.67 -11.47 -0.73
N ARG A 128 6.18 -11.87 0.45
CA ARG A 128 7.40 -11.28 1.01
C ARG A 128 8.62 -11.51 0.12
N LYS A 129 8.75 -12.69 -0.50
CA LYS A 129 9.81 -12.99 -1.47
C LYS A 129 9.69 -12.14 -2.74
N LEU A 130 8.47 -11.86 -3.22
CA LEU A 130 8.27 -10.95 -4.35
C LEU A 130 8.72 -9.53 -4.00
N PHE A 131 8.41 -9.04 -2.81
CA PHE A 131 8.91 -7.74 -2.34
C PHE A 131 10.43 -7.71 -2.22
N ASP A 132 11.07 -8.76 -1.70
CA ASP A 132 12.53 -8.86 -1.64
C ASP A 132 13.14 -8.78 -3.05
N ARG A 133 12.58 -9.51 -4.03
CA ARG A 133 13.01 -9.42 -5.43
C ARG A 133 12.82 -8.03 -6.03
N ALA A 134 11.74 -7.34 -5.65
CA ALA A 134 11.44 -6.01 -6.17
C ALA A 134 12.39 -4.93 -5.65
N PHE A 135 12.82 -5.03 -4.38
CA PHE A 135 13.50 -3.94 -3.68
C PHE A 135 14.97 -4.21 -3.30
N SER A 136 15.38 -5.48 -3.25
CA SER A 136 16.74 -5.87 -2.83
C SER A 136 17.57 -6.44 -3.95
N ASP A 137 16.96 -6.84 -5.06
CA ASP A 137 17.64 -7.46 -6.18
C ASP A 137 17.88 -6.48 -7.35
N SER A 138 18.58 -6.97 -8.37
CA SER A 138 18.77 -6.22 -9.60
C SER A 138 17.45 -5.94 -10.33
N ALA A 139 17.43 -4.89 -11.16
CA ALA A 139 16.27 -4.48 -11.95
C ALA A 139 15.69 -5.64 -12.79
N ALA A 140 16.55 -6.49 -13.36
CA ALA A 140 16.16 -7.64 -14.18
C ALA A 140 15.38 -8.71 -13.41
N ARG A 141 15.49 -8.77 -12.09
CA ARG A 141 14.80 -9.76 -11.25
C ARG A 141 13.48 -9.27 -10.66
N ARG A 142 13.09 -8.03 -10.92
CA ARG A 142 11.82 -7.47 -10.44
C ARG A 142 10.62 -8.26 -10.98
N PRO A 143 9.67 -8.60 -10.09
CA PRO A 143 8.49 -9.36 -10.49
C PRO A 143 7.67 -8.61 -11.55
N SER A 144 7.16 -9.34 -12.52
CA SER A 144 6.20 -8.83 -13.50
C SER A 144 4.82 -8.63 -12.87
N ALA A 145 3.94 -7.91 -13.58
CA ALA A 145 2.54 -7.75 -13.17
C ALA A 145 1.81 -9.11 -13.07
N ASP A 146 2.14 -10.04 -13.95
CA ASP A 146 1.56 -11.40 -13.95
C ASP A 146 2.01 -12.20 -12.72
N GLU A 147 3.28 -12.14 -12.34
CA GLU A 147 3.77 -12.80 -11.12
C GLU A 147 3.05 -12.26 -9.88
N TRP A 148 2.86 -10.93 -9.78
CA TRP A 148 2.05 -10.34 -8.71
C TRP A 148 0.60 -10.81 -8.74
N ALA A 149 -0.02 -10.84 -9.93
CA ALA A 149 -1.40 -11.30 -10.09
C ALA A 149 -1.57 -12.76 -9.68
N GLN A 150 -0.65 -13.63 -10.06
CA GLN A 150 -0.66 -15.05 -9.71
C GLN A 150 -0.55 -15.26 -8.21
N GLU A 151 0.39 -14.58 -7.54
CA GLU A 151 0.58 -14.69 -6.10
C GLU A 151 -0.56 -14.06 -5.28
N LEU A 152 -1.15 -12.96 -5.76
CA LEU A 152 -2.24 -12.26 -5.07
C LEU A 152 -3.61 -12.93 -5.27
N ARG A 153 -3.85 -13.60 -6.39
CA ARG A 153 -5.15 -14.20 -6.74
C ARG A 153 -5.75 -15.08 -5.64
N PRO A 154 -5.00 -15.99 -4.98
CA PRO A 154 -5.55 -16.83 -3.91
C PRO A 154 -6.09 -16.05 -2.71
N TYR A 155 -5.58 -14.84 -2.49
CA TYR A 155 -5.95 -14.00 -1.36
C TYR A 155 -7.07 -13.01 -1.71
N ALA A 156 -7.18 -12.63 -2.98
CA ALA A 156 -8.20 -11.72 -3.49
C ALA A 156 -9.57 -12.39 -3.62
N LEU A 157 -9.63 -13.70 -3.80
CA LEU A 157 -10.88 -14.43 -3.93
C LEU A 157 -11.67 -14.39 -2.62
N ARG A 158 -12.94 -13.97 -2.70
CA ARG A 158 -13.85 -13.88 -1.53
C ARG A 158 -14.01 -15.20 -0.77
N SER A 159 -13.85 -16.33 -1.45
CA SER A 159 -13.94 -17.68 -0.88
C SER A 159 -12.81 -18.00 0.07
N THR A 160 -11.62 -17.44 -0.11
CA THR A 160 -10.44 -17.79 0.70
C THR A 160 -10.29 -16.94 1.95
N GLN A 161 -10.78 -15.71 1.98
CA GLN A 161 -10.71 -14.72 3.09
C GLN A 161 -9.34 -14.61 3.80
N LYS A 162 -8.28 -15.19 3.23
CA LYS A 162 -6.98 -15.36 3.90
C LYS A 162 -6.31 -14.03 4.26
N LEU A 163 -6.32 -13.05 3.37
CA LEU A 163 -5.80 -11.70 3.68
C LEU A 163 -6.66 -10.98 4.72
N PHE A 164 -7.97 -11.23 4.71
CA PHE A 164 -8.90 -10.63 5.67
C PHE A 164 -8.65 -11.13 7.10
N PHE A 165 -8.22 -12.37 7.25
CA PHE A 165 -7.93 -12.96 8.55
C PHE A 165 -6.66 -12.38 9.16
N VAL A 166 -5.63 -12.16 8.34
CA VAL A 166 -4.37 -11.53 8.76
C VAL A 166 -4.60 -10.11 9.27
N ILE A 167 -5.41 -9.32 8.55
CA ILE A 167 -5.71 -7.93 8.93
C ILE A 167 -6.62 -7.84 10.18
N LYS A 168 -7.55 -8.77 10.37
CA LYS A 168 -8.46 -8.78 11.54
C LYS A 168 -7.78 -9.16 12.85
N ASN A 169 -6.77 -9.99 12.81
CA ASN A 169 -6.09 -10.47 14.03
C ASN A 169 -4.96 -9.54 14.50
N THR A 170 -4.64 -8.49 13.75
CA THR A 170 -3.76 -7.43 14.23
C THR A 170 -4.62 -6.44 15.01
N SER A 171 -4.29 -6.22 16.27
CA SER A 171 -4.85 -5.14 17.10
C SER A 171 -4.44 -3.78 16.50
N ILE A 172 -5.19 -3.35 15.50
CA ILE A 172 -5.00 -2.05 14.85
C ILE A 172 -5.64 -1.01 15.76
N SER A 173 -4.84 -0.01 16.14
CA SER A 173 -5.27 1.16 16.91
C SER A 173 -6.56 1.77 16.33
N PRO A 174 -7.51 2.27 17.17
CA PRO A 174 -8.87 2.69 16.73
C PRO A 174 -8.95 3.80 15.67
N GLY A 175 -7.82 4.34 15.21
CA GLY A 175 -7.76 5.40 14.20
C GLY A 175 -7.59 4.93 12.76
N CYS A 176 -7.25 3.68 12.51
CA CYS A 176 -6.99 3.17 11.16
C CYS A 176 -8.28 2.58 10.57
N ARG A 177 -8.89 3.29 9.62
CA ARG A 177 -10.06 2.78 8.88
C ARG A 177 -9.63 1.68 7.93
N VAL A 178 -9.65 0.44 8.40
CA VAL A 178 -9.50 -0.73 7.50
C VAL A 178 -10.75 -0.80 6.62
N TRP A 179 -10.54 -0.78 5.33
CA TRP A 179 -11.58 -0.92 4.34
C TRP A 179 -12.17 -2.33 4.37
N SER A 180 -13.36 -2.49 4.97
CA SER A 180 -14.13 -3.73 4.91
C SER A 180 -14.92 -3.77 3.62
N ALA A 181 -14.71 -4.80 2.80
CA ALA A 181 -15.49 -5.07 1.59
C ALA A 181 -16.96 -5.49 1.86
N ARG A 182 -17.43 -5.45 3.11
CA ARG A 182 -18.83 -5.59 3.48
C ARG A 182 -19.38 -4.25 3.91
N GLY A 183 -19.80 -3.46 2.93
CA GLY A 183 -20.74 -2.38 3.21
C GLY A 183 -22.06 -2.96 3.71
N LYS A 184 -22.32 -2.82 5.02
CA LYS A 184 -23.65 -2.50 5.56
C LYS A 184 -23.48 -2.17 7.03
N ASN A 185 -23.76 -0.93 7.35
CA ASN A 185 -23.95 -0.32 8.66
C ASN A 185 -24.50 -1.28 9.73
N LYS A 186 -23.60 -1.86 10.53
CA LYS A 186 -24.00 -2.55 11.77
C LYS A 186 -23.47 -1.86 13.03
N LEU A 187 -22.52 -0.95 12.89
CA LEU A 187 -21.90 -0.24 14.03
C LEU A 187 -22.59 1.07 14.43
N LEU A 188 -23.53 1.58 13.61
CA LEU A 188 -24.32 2.77 13.98
C LEU A 188 -25.61 2.45 14.75
N ARG A 189 -25.96 1.17 14.97
CA ARG A 189 -27.16 0.80 15.72
C ARG A 189 -26.91 0.45 17.20
N GLU A 190 -25.69 0.21 17.60
CA GLU A 190 -25.39 -0.13 19.01
C GLU A 190 -25.08 1.10 19.87
N SER A 191 -24.56 2.19 19.31
CA SER A 191 -24.35 3.43 20.08
C SER A 191 -25.66 4.20 20.39
N ASN A 192 -26.72 3.99 19.58
CA ASN A 192 -28.03 4.66 19.80
C ASN A 192 -28.97 3.88 20.72
N ARG A 193 -28.61 2.68 21.20
CA ARG A 193 -29.43 1.95 22.18
C ARG A 193 -29.06 2.26 23.65
N GLN A 194 -27.90 2.83 23.91
CA GLN A 194 -27.50 3.20 25.27
C GLN A 194 -27.88 4.61 25.68
N SER A 195 -28.31 5.47 24.76
CA SER A 195 -28.70 6.85 25.08
C SER A 195 -30.22 7.06 25.29
N SER A 196 -31.05 6.04 25.12
CA SER A 196 -32.53 6.18 25.22
C SER A 196 -33.15 5.60 26.51
N VAL A 197 -32.35 5.12 27.48
CA VAL A 197 -32.86 4.52 28.73
C VAL A 197 -32.78 5.42 29.96
N SER A 198 -32.26 6.64 29.83
CA SER A 198 -32.16 7.55 30.97
C SER A 198 -32.90 8.87 30.74
N LYS A 199 -34.22 8.87 30.79
CA LYS A 199 -35.07 10.03 31.17
C LYS A 199 -36.54 9.67 31.14
N ARG A 200 -37.03 8.95 32.18
CA ARG A 200 -38.41 9.04 32.60
C ARG A 200 -38.45 9.38 34.10
N LYS A 201 -38.68 10.64 34.44
CA LYS A 201 -39.08 11.06 35.79
C LYS A 201 -40.55 10.78 35.97
N PRO A 202 -41.05 10.33 37.13
CA PRO A 202 -42.45 10.14 37.40
C PRO A 202 -43.17 11.45 37.69
N PHE A 203 -44.35 11.57 37.09
CA PHE A 203 -45.24 12.67 37.29
C PHE A 203 -46.01 12.46 38.62
N ALA A 204 -45.83 13.35 39.59
CA ALA A 204 -46.57 13.35 40.83
C ALA A 204 -47.93 14.02 40.60
N ARG A 205 -49.02 13.30 40.91
CA ARG A 205 -50.37 13.86 41.01
C ARG A 205 -50.52 14.66 42.29
N GLY A 206 -50.81 15.93 42.18
CA GLY A 206 -51.29 16.73 43.29
C GLY A 206 -52.79 16.65 43.37
N LEU A 207 -53.34 16.27 44.55
CA LEU A 207 -54.76 16.42 44.88
C LEU A 207 -55.04 17.86 45.36
N ARG A 208 -56.18 18.34 44.91
CA ARG A 208 -56.78 19.57 45.43
C ARG A 208 -57.56 19.32 46.67
N ARG A 209 -57.44 20.20 47.59
CA ARG A 209 -58.55 20.99 48.21
C ARG A 209 -58.16 22.44 48.30
#